data_81a97f6f96118ac138d7079be3f98c48
#
_entry.id   81a97f6f96118ac138d7079be3f98c48
#
_cell.length_a   1.000
_cell.length_b   1.000
_cell.length_c   1.000
_cell.angle_alpha   90.00
_cell.angle_beta   90.00
_cell.angle_gamma   90.00
#
_symmetry.space_group_name_H-M   'P 1'
#
loop_
_entity.id
_entity.type
_entity.pdbx_description
1 polymer ?
#
loop_
_entity_poly.entity_id
_entity_poly.type
_entity_poly.pdbx_seq_one_letter_code
_entity_poly.pdbx_strand_id
1 'polypeptide(L)'
;DFEGNDSLTLTVSDANLSDSVVVNLTVNGVNDAPVITQVGPLSLTVAEDSSLSYDLNATDVDASTTLTWSLAGAASNGTAAIDSSTGVFTYTPNADYNGSDSATVNVSDSVLSVGLVINLTVTPVNDAPVITQGNGPLSYSLNEDSNFSFDLNATDLEGDVLTWSIASDPSNGTATVTAGTGMVTYVPTADFEGNDSLTLTVSDANLTDSVVVNLTVNGVNDAPVINQVGPLSLTVAEDSSLSYDLNATDV
;
A
#
# COMPACT_ATOMS: atom_id res chain seq x y z
N ASP A 1 -16.20 30.46 39.04
CA ASP A 1 -17.64 30.33 39.13
C ASP A 1 -18.03 29.77 40.49
N PHE A 2 -18.63 30.62 41.32
CA PHE A 2 -19.14 30.23 42.62
C PHE A 2 -20.66 30.01 42.53
N GLU A 3 -21.10 28.83 42.88
CA GLU A 3 -22.50 28.52 43.13
C GLU A 3 -22.69 28.05 44.57
N GLY A 4 -23.83 28.31 45.13
CA GLY A 4 -24.12 27.88 46.51
C GLY A 4 -24.68 28.99 47.40
N ASN A 5 -24.62 28.73 48.69
CA ASN A 5 -25.11 29.66 49.69
C ASN A 5 -23.97 30.43 50.33
N ASP A 6 -24.17 31.72 50.48
CA ASP A 6 -23.29 32.63 51.24
C ASP A 6 -24.14 33.44 52.22
N SER A 7 -23.51 34.06 53.21
CA SER A 7 -24.21 34.91 54.16
C SER A 7 -23.36 36.05 54.65
N LEU A 8 -23.97 37.16 54.87
CA LEU A 8 -23.33 38.32 55.53
C LEU A 8 -24.19 38.83 56.68
N THR A 9 -23.54 39.33 57.69
CA THR A 9 -24.22 39.96 58.82
C THR A 9 -24.03 41.46 58.74
N LEU A 10 -25.14 42.17 58.69
CA LEU A 10 -25.17 43.62 58.75
C LEU A 10 -25.47 44.04 60.20
N THR A 11 -24.65 44.94 60.75
CA THR A 11 -24.79 45.42 62.08
C THR A 11 -24.95 46.94 62.04
N VAL A 12 -25.93 47.47 62.77
CA VAL A 12 -26.09 48.91 63.08
C VAL A 12 -25.84 49.17 64.56
N SER A 13 -25.19 50.28 64.88
CA SER A 13 -24.87 50.66 66.25
C SER A 13 -25.01 52.15 66.45
N ASP A 14 -25.53 52.57 67.63
CA ASP A 14 -25.66 53.98 68.08
C ASP A 14 -24.60 54.39 69.09
N ALA A 15 -23.51 53.71 69.27
CA ALA A 15 -22.44 53.86 70.21
C ALA A 15 -22.66 53.17 71.59
N ASN A 16 -23.88 52.79 71.94
CA ASN A 16 -24.22 52.07 73.14
C ASN A 16 -24.82 50.67 72.89
N LEU A 17 -25.62 50.58 71.87
CA LEU A 17 -26.35 49.36 71.48
C LEU A 17 -26.14 49.07 70.04
N SER A 18 -26.25 47.79 69.65
CA SER A 18 -26.18 47.32 68.28
C SER A 18 -27.28 46.33 68.03
N ASP A 19 -27.75 46.32 66.78
CA ASP A 19 -28.66 45.29 66.22
C ASP A 19 -28.06 44.74 64.94
N SER A 20 -28.36 43.51 64.65
CA SER A 20 -27.81 42.84 63.46
C SER A 20 -28.82 41.98 62.76
N VAL A 21 -28.68 41.90 61.44
CA VAL A 21 -29.47 41.03 60.57
C VAL A 21 -28.53 40.17 59.72
N VAL A 22 -28.84 38.89 59.58
CA VAL A 22 -28.16 37.99 58.66
C VAL A 22 -28.88 38.05 57.34
N VAL A 23 -28.13 38.32 56.27
CA VAL A 23 -28.60 38.24 54.88
C VAL A 23 -28.06 36.96 54.30
N ASN A 24 -28.92 36.01 53.96
CA ASN A 24 -28.56 34.80 53.23
C ASN A 24 -28.65 35.08 51.76
N LEU A 25 -27.60 34.71 51.01
CA LEU A 25 -27.44 34.83 49.59
C LEU A 25 -27.46 33.43 48.99
N THR A 26 -28.19 33.23 47.93
CA THR A 26 -28.12 32.01 47.08
C THR A 26 -27.63 32.43 45.73
N VAL A 27 -26.45 31.91 45.33
CA VAL A 27 -25.91 32.07 43.99
C VAL A 27 -26.27 30.84 43.18
N ASN A 28 -27.08 31.02 42.19
CA ASN A 28 -27.47 29.94 41.27
C ASN A 28 -26.41 29.81 40.19
N GLY A 29 -25.96 28.58 39.94
CA GLY A 29 -25.08 28.27 38.82
C GLY A 29 -25.76 28.58 37.47
N VAL A 30 -24.95 28.99 36.53
CA VAL A 30 -25.33 29.12 35.11
C VAL A 30 -24.41 28.19 34.36
N ASN A 31 -24.99 27.37 33.50
CA ASN A 31 -24.22 26.39 32.73
C ASN A 31 -23.20 27.06 31.81
N ASP A 32 -21.95 26.70 31.97
CA ASP A 32 -20.84 27.06 31.12
C ASP A 32 -20.64 26.02 30.02
N ALA A 33 -19.93 26.36 28.96
CA ALA A 33 -19.63 25.42 27.90
C ALA A 33 -18.36 24.61 28.22
N PRO A 34 -18.28 23.33 27.81
CA PRO A 34 -17.06 22.55 27.96
C PRO A 34 -15.90 23.20 27.20
N VAL A 35 -14.68 22.94 27.68
CA VAL A 35 -13.44 23.45 27.10
C VAL A 35 -12.59 22.28 26.61
N ILE A 36 -12.36 22.21 25.28
CA ILE A 36 -11.39 21.25 24.71
C ILE A 36 -9.98 21.73 25.05
N THR A 37 -9.15 20.85 25.61
CA THR A 37 -7.81 21.22 26.09
C THR A 37 -6.81 21.38 24.93
N GLN A 38 -7.05 20.74 23.80
CA GLN A 38 -6.24 20.90 22.59
C GLN A 38 -6.51 22.25 21.93
N VAL A 39 -5.44 22.93 21.53
CA VAL A 39 -5.54 24.20 20.79
C VAL A 39 -5.89 23.90 19.33
N GLY A 40 -7.00 24.43 18.86
CA GLY A 40 -7.44 24.19 17.49
C GLY A 40 -6.98 25.27 16.49
N PRO A 41 -6.97 24.92 15.18
CA PRO A 41 -7.17 23.59 14.62
C PRO A 41 -6.04 22.63 14.96
N LEU A 42 -6.37 21.39 15.32
CA LEU A 42 -5.40 20.34 15.61
C LEU A 42 -4.88 19.76 14.30
N SER A 43 -3.57 19.59 14.17
CA SER A 43 -2.96 18.97 12.98
C SER A 43 -2.35 17.62 13.34
N LEU A 44 -2.77 16.57 12.64
CA LEU A 44 -2.31 15.20 12.82
C LEU A 44 -1.80 14.63 11.51
N THR A 45 -0.81 13.73 11.60
CA THR A 45 -0.22 13.05 10.43
C THR A 45 -0.36 11.55 10.59
N VAL A 46 -0.68 10.87 9.50
CA VAL A 46 -0.78 9.42 9.41
C VAL A 46 -0.21 8.98 8.07
N ALA A 47 0.42 7.82 7.99
CA ALA A 47 0.78 7.21 6.73
C ALA A 47 -0.48 6.59 6.07
N GLU A 48 -0.58 6.59 4.73
CA GLU A 48 -1.59 5.79 4.07
C GLU A 48 -1.42 4.31 4.48
N ASP A 49 -2.43 3.49 4.26
CA ASP A 49 -2.48 2.07 4.68
C ASP A 49 -2.34 1.81 6.18
N SER A 50 -2.37 2.86 6.99
CA SER A 50 -2.33 2.76 8.44
C SER A 50 -3.49 3.51 9.10
N SER A 51 -3.66 3.33 10.40
CA SER A 51 -4.68 4.04 11.18
C SER A 51 -4.05 4.90 12.25
N LEU A 52 -4.69 6.04 12.51
CA LEU A 52 -4.34 6.97 13.57
C LEU A 52 -5.31 6.82 14.74
N SER A 53 -4.80 6.90 15.96
CA SER A 53 -5.59 7.07 17.18
C SER A 53 -5.02 8.23 17.99
N TYR A 54 -5.90 9.11 18.49
CA TYR A 54 -5.50 10.29 19.25
C TYR A 54 -6.51 10.59 20.36
N ASP A 55 -6.03 10.82 21.59
CA ASP A 55 -6.88 11.12 22.75
C ASP A 55 -7.17 12.62 22.82
N LEU A 56 -8.44 12.98 22.66
CA LEU A 56 -8.93 14.33 22.90
C LEU A 56 -9.41 14.44 24.34
N ASN A 57 -9.18 15.60 24.94
CA ASN A 57 -9.55 15.87 26.33
C ASN A 57 -10.37 17.15 26.41
N ALA A 58 -11.35 17.15 27.28
CA ALA A 58 -12.14 18.34 27.62
C ALA A 58 -12.39 18.40 29.10
N THR A 59 -12.62 19.60 29.59
CA THR A 59 -13.02 19.90 30.96
C THR A 59 -14.24 20.77 30.97
N ASP A 60 -14.99 20.71 32.07
CA ASP A 60 -16.10 21.57 32.33
C ASP A 60 -15.94 22.16 33.76
N VAL A 61 -16.36 23.40 33.96
CA VAL A 61 -16.28 24.03 35.29
C VAL A 61 -17.48 23.67 36.16
N ASP A 62 -18.59 23.20 35.52
CA ASP A 62 -19.78 22.82 36.26
C ASP A 62 -19.61 21.44 36.91
N ALA A 63 -19.92 21.37 38.17
CA ALA A 63 -19.74 20.16 38.96
C ALA A 63 -20.65 19.03 38.47
N SER A 64 -20.09 17.83 38.33
CA SER A 64 -20.82 16.60 37.94
C SER A 64 -21.34 16.57 36.51
N THR A 65 -20.80 17.38 35.60
CA THR A 65 -21.14 17.37 34.17
C THR A 65 -20.59 16.13 33.49
N THR A 66 -21.43 15.46 32.70
CA THR A 66 -21.03 14.34 31.84
C THR A 66 -20.77 14.86 30.45
N LEU A 67 -19.52 14.80 30.00
CA LEU A 67 -19.13 15.20 28.65
C LEU A 67 -19.35 14.07 27.65
N THR A 68 -19.91 14.41 26.50
CA THR A 68 -20.19 13.46 25.41
C THR A 68 -19.58 13.97 24.11
N TRP A 69 -18.73 13.13 23.50
CA TRP A 69 -18.11 13.44 22.23
C TRP A 69 -18.94 12.94 21.05
N SER A 70 -18.83 13.63 19.93
CA SER A 70 -19.48 13.26 18.68
C SER A 70 -18.69 13.73 17.47
N LEU A 71 -18.85 13.04 16.34
CA LEU A 71 -18.33 13.49 15.04
C LEU A 71 -19.33 14.45 14.42
N ALA A 72 -18.92 15.70 14.21
CA ALA A 72 -19.74 16.76 13.64
C ALA A 72 -19.52 16.95 12.13
N GLY A 73 -18.32 16.65 11.64
CA GLY A 73 -17.97 16.65 10.23
C GLY A 73 -17.11 15.44 9.91
N ALA A 74 -17.58 14.61 8.98
CA ALA A 74 -16.85 13.42 8.55
C ALA A 74 -15.66 13.79 7.64
N ALA A 75 -14.63 12.97 7.64
CA ALA A 75 -13.53 13.02 6.69
C ALA A 75 -14.03 12.61 5.28
N SER A 76 -13.41 13.14 4.23
CA SER A 76 -13.80 12.89 2.84
C SER A 76 -13.04 11.75 2.19
N ASN A 77 -11.78 11.55 2.62
CA ASN A 77 -10.84 10.61 2.03
C ASN A 77 -10.42 9.50 3.01
N GLY A 78 -11.29 9.20 3.97
CA GLY A 78 -11.06 8.17 4.96
C GLY A 78 -12.24 8.03 5.91
N THR A 79 -12.10 7.14 6.87
CA THR A 79 -13.11 6.92 7.92
C THR A 79 -12.61 7.53 9.23
N ALA A 80 -13.31 8.57 9.70
CA ALA A 80 -13.09 9.17 11.00
C ALA A 80 -14.16 8.69 11.99
N ALA A 81 -13.76 8.42 13.23
CA ALA A 81 -14.68 8.10 14.32
C ALA A 81 -14.17 8.69 15.64
N ILE A 82 -15.06 8.84 16.60
CA ILE A 82 -14.73 9.26 17.95
C ILE A 82 -15.53 8.44 18.97
N ASP A 83 -14.86 7.95 19.99
CA ASP A 83 -15.57 7.33 21.12
C ASP A 83 -16.25 8.40 21.96
N SER A 84 -17.57 8.23 22.12
CA SER A 84 -18.42 9.23 22.75
C SER A 84 -18.14 9.47 24.24
N SER A 85 -17.54 8.50 24.91
CA SER A 85 -17.28 8.55 26.35
C SER A 85 -15.82 8.92 26.70
N THR A 86 -14.89 8.46 25.87
CA THR A 86 -13.46 8.64 26.15
C THR A 86 -12.82 9.77 25.38
N GLY A 87 -13.41 10.22 24.26
CA GLY A 87 -12.83 11.21 23.37
C GLY A 87 -11.71 10.67 22.48
N VAL A 88 -11.53 9.36 22.39
CA VAL A 88 -10.56 8.74 21.49
C VAL A 88 -11.02 8.94 20.04
N PHE A 89 -10.30 9.77 19.31
CA PHE A 89 -10.49 9.99 17.88
C PHE A 89 -9.67 8.98 17.10
N THR A 90 -10.27 8.35 16.09
CA THR A 90 -9.60 7.46 15.16
C THR A 90 -9.81 7.91 13.73
N TYR A 91 -8.80 7.71 12.89
CA TYR A 91 -8.89 7.97 11.46
C TYR A 91 -8.12 6.89 10.69
N THR A 92 -8.76 6.36 9.65
CA THR A 92 -8.15 5.43 8.69
C THR A 92 -8.37 6.02 7.30
N PRO A 93 -7.31 6.37 6.57
CA PRO A 93 -7.40 6.81 5.18
C PRO A 93 -8.09 5.76 4.29
N ASN A 94 -8.65 6.17 3.17
CA ASN A 94 -8.98 5.23 2.11
C ASN A 94 -7.68 4.60 1.58
N ALA A 95 -7.79 3.38 1.05
CA ALA A 95 -6.64 2.71 0.44
C ALA A 95 -5.98 3.62 -0.61
N ASP A 96 -4.66 3.64 -0.63
CA ASP A 96 -3.83 4.36 -1.60
C ASP A 96 -4.09 5.88 -1.64
N TYR A 97 -4.70 6.44 -0.59
CA TYR A 97 -4.94 7.88 -0.52
C TYR A 97 -3.82 8.58 0.26
N ASN A 98 -3.12 9.46 -0.40
CA ASN A 98 -2.22 10.43 0.24
C ASN A 98 -2.69 11.87 -0.05
N GLY A 99 -2.42 12.79 0.87
CA GLY A 99 -2.87 14.18 0.76
C GLY A 99 -3.51 14.73 2.03
N SER A 100 -4.31 15.77 1.89
CA SER A 100 -4.95 16.47 3.01
C SER A 100 -6.41 16.04 3.16
N ASP A 101 -6.83 15.84 4.40
CA ASP A 101 -8.22 15.60 4.77
C ASP A 101 -8.55 16.38 6.05
N SER A 102 -9.78 16.34 6.49
CA SER A 102 -10.18 16.99 7.74
C SER A 102 -11.44 16.36 8.34
N ALA A 103 -11.54 16.40 9.66
CA ALA A 103 -12.72 16.03 10.40
C ALA A 103 -13.06 17.11 11.43
N THR A 104 -14.32 17.16 11.86
CA THR A 104 -14.73 18.05 12.95
C THR A 104 -15.39 17.22 14.04
N VAL A 105 -14.94 17.40 15.26
CA VAL A 105 -15.51 16.77 16.45
C VAL A 105 -16.16 17.82 17.34
N ASN A 106 -17.17 17.42 18.09
CA ASN A 106 -17.82 18.22 19.13
C ASN A 106 -17.76 17.51 20.47
N VAL A 107 -17.65 18.28 21.54
CA VAL A 107 -17.93 17.83 22.90
C VAL A 107 -19.09 18.64 23.46
N SER A 108 -19.99 17.98 24.17
CA SER A 108 -21.19 18.58 24.76
C SER A 108 -21.38 18.13 26.21
N ASP A 109 -21.86 19.06 27.03
CA ASP A 109 -22.37 18.84 28.38
C ASP A 109 -23.87 18.52 28.43
N SER A 110 -24.51 18.30 27.30
CA SER A 110 -25.96 18.15 27.03
C SER A 110 -26.74 19.47 26.85
N VAL A 111 -26.21 20.62 27.18
CA VAL A 111 -26.81 21.95 27.04
C VAL A 111 -26.08 22.79 26.00
N LEU A 112 -24.78 22.86 26.12
CA LEU A 112 -23.87 23.58 25.24
C LEU A 112 -22.88 22.62 24.56
N SER A 113 -22.26 23.08 23.50
CA SER A 113 -21.24 22.28 22.79
C SER A 113 -20.15 23.13 22.19
N VAL A 114 -18.94 22.55 22.11
CA VAL A 114 -17.76 23.18 21.49
C VAL A 114 -17.15 22.24 20.47
N GLY A 115 -16.79 22.78 19.29
CA GLY A 115 -16.21 22.04 18.18
C GLY A 115 -14.70 22.22 18.05
N LEU A 116 -14.03 21.19 17.53
CA LEU A 116 -12.62 21.22 17.16
C LEU A 116 -12.46 20.68 15.73
N VAL A 117 -11.80 21.47 14.88
CA VAL A 117 -11.35 21.00 13.55
C VAL A 117 -10.04 20.26 13.69
N ILE A 118 -9.98 19.07 13.10
CA ILE A 118 -8.79 18.23 13.00
C ILE A 118 -8.36 18.22 11.54
N ASN A 119 -7.21 18.82 11.24
CA ASN A 119 -6.57 18.75 9.95
C ASN A 119 -5.72 17.48 9.90
N LEU A 120 -5.90 16.69 8.87
CA LEU A 120 -5.24 15.41 8.65
C LEU A 120 -4.29 15.54 7.46
N THR A 121 -3.07 15.08 7.63
CA THR A 121 -2.10 14.93 6.54
C THR A 121 -1.79 13.46 6.40
N VAL A 122 -2.17 12.87 5.27
CA VAL A 122 -1.82 11.49 4.93
C VAL A 122 -0.55 11.51 4.09
N THR A 123 0.49 10.85 4.58
CA THR A 123 1.77 10.77 3.89
C THR A 123 1.83 9.52 3.03
N PRO A 124 2.43 9.62 1.82
CA PRO A 124 2.56 8.46 0.94
C PRO A 124 3.47 7.39 1.56
N VAL A 125 3.19 6.14 1.22
CA VAL A 125 4.00 4.95 1.47
C VAL A 125 4.22 4.30 0.11
N ASN A 126 5.44 3.86 -0.18
CA ASN A 126 5.73 3.22 -1.45
C ASN A 126 4.99 1.88 -1.58
N ASP A 127 4.25 1.72 -2.65
CA ASP A 127 3.60 0.48 -3.07
C ASP A 127 4.50 -0.33 -4.01
N ALA A 128 4.26 -1.62 -4.10
CA ALA A 128 5.01 -2.45 -5.04
C ALA A 128 4.44 -2.30 -6.47
N PRO A 129 5.31 -2.34 -7.50
CA PRO A 129 4.85 -2.38 -8.87
C PRO A 129 3.95 -3.61 -9.11
N VAL A 130 3.01 -3.48 -10.04
CA VAL A 130 2.07 -4.55 -10.39
C VAL A 130 2.22 -4.94 -11.85
N ILE A 131 2.55 -6.23 -12.10
CA ILE A 131 2.63 -6.79 -13.46
C ILE A 131 1.21 -6.89 -14.04
N THR A 132 0.95 -6.20 -15.15
CA THR A 132 -0.40 -6.06 -15.72
C THR A 132 -0.94 -7.36 -16.36
N GLN A 133 -0.06 -8.30 -16.73
CA GLN A 133 -0.44 -9.63 -17.21
C GLN A 133 -0.92 -10.57 -16.09
N GLY A 134 -0.79 -10.14 -14.82
CA GLY A 134 -1.18 -10.89 -13.62
C GLY A 134 -0.04 -11.74 -13.05
N ASN A 135 -0.20 -12.17 -11.80
CA ASN A 135 0.83 -12.88 -11.03
C ASN A 135 0.78 -14.41 -11.25
N GLY A 136 -0.11 -14.90 -12.09
CA GLY A 136 -0.17 -16.32 -12.49
C GLY A 136 0.91 -16.63 -13.52
N PRO A 137 1.35 -17.92 -13.64
CA PRO A 137 2.34 -18.28 -14.64
C PRO A 137 1.81 -18.00 -16.05
N LEU A 138 2.57 -17.24 -16.81
CA LEU A 138 2.33 -17.02 -18.24
C LEU A 138 2.84 -18.24 -19.01
N SER A 139 2.19 -18.58 -20.11
CA SER A 139 2.58 -19.73 -20.91
C SER A 139 2.65 -19.35 -22.39
N TYR A 140 3.78 -19.69 -23.01
CA TYR A 140 4.02 -19.47 -24.44
C TYR A 140 4.52 -20.75 -25.09
N SER A 141 4.30 -20.86 -26.41
CA SER A 141 4.79 -21.96 -27.22
C SER A 141 5.57 -21.39 -28.41
N LEU A 142 6.70 -22.00 -28.71
CA LEU A 142 7.60 -21.61 -29.80
C LEU A 142 8.19 -22.86 -30.44
N ASN A 143 8.83 -22.72 -31.59
CA ASN A 143 9.61 -23.78 -32.19
C ASN A 143 11.08 -23.66 -31.74
N GLU A 144 11.79 -24.79 -31.64
CA GLU A 144 13.24 -24.78 -31.52
C GLU A 144 13.87 -24.04 -32.72
N ASP A 145 15.15 -23.73 -32.67
CA ASP A 145 15.90 -23.02 -33.72
C ASP A 145 15.39 -21.61 -34.06
N SER A 146 14.45 -21.08 -33.27
CA SER A 146 13.93 -19.73 -33.44
C SER A 146 13.97 -18.91 -32.16
N ASN A 147 14.23 -17.62 -32.31
CA ASN A 147 14.12 -16.68 -31.20
C ASN A 147 12.64 -16.34 -30.94
N PHE A 148 12.27 -16.27 -29.69
CA PHE A 148 10.94 -15.86 -29.27
C PHE A 148 11.01 -14.60 -28.42
N SER A 149 10.16 -13.61 -28.71
CA SER A 149 10.11 -12.36 -27.93
C SER A 149 8.68 -12.04 -27.55
N PHE A 150 8.52 -11.49 -26.34
CA PHE A 150 7.24 -11.04 -25.79
C PHE A 150 7.46 -9.85 -24.86
N ASP A 151 6.41 -9.03 -24.66
CA ASP A 151 6.45 -7.86 -23.79
C ASP A 151 5.77 -8.13 -22.46
N LEU A 152 6.41 -7.72 -21.37
CA LEU A 152 5.80 -7.57 -20.07
C LEU A 152 5.58 -6.08 -19.77
N ASN A 153 4.46 -5.79 -19.12
CA ASN A 153 4.12 -4.45 -18.69
C ASN A 153 3.82 -4.45 -17.19
N ALA A 154 4.17 -3.37 -16.53
CA ALA A 154 3.85 -3.14 -15.13
C ALA A 154 3.40 -1.68 -14.93
N THR A 155 2.64 -1.46 -13.88
CA THR A 155 2.25 -0.15 -13.39
C THR A 155 2.71 0.01 -11.95
N ASP A 156 2.95 1.24 -11.57
CA ASP A 156 3.32 1.65 -10.22
C ASP A 156 2.37 2.77 -9.79
N LEU A 157 1.95 2.75 -8.55
CA LEU A 157 0.95 3.70 -8.03
C LEU A 157 1.54 5.10 -7.91
N GLU A 158 2.77 5.22 -7.45
CA GLU A 158 3.50 6.49 -7.30
C GLU A 158 4.06 6.99 -8.63
N GLY A 159 4.10 6.11 -9.65
CA GLY A 159 4.66 6.40 -10.96
C GLY A 159 6.18 6.32 -10.99
N ASP A 160 6.77 5.50 -10.14
CA ASP A 160 8.21 5.31 -10.04
C ASP A 160 8.80 4.63 -11.28
N VAL A 161 10.11 4.80 -11.44
CA VAL A 161 10.84 4.23 -12.58
C VAL A 161 11.01 2.73 -12.39
N LEU A 162 10.32 1.96 -13.23
CA LEU A 162 10.34 0.51 -13.19
C LEU A 162 11.55 -0.07 -13.92
N THR A 163 12.15 -1.10 -13.30
CA THR A 163 13.31 -1.81 -13.85
C THR A 163 13.07 -3.31 -13.86
N TRP A 164 13.12 -3.92 -15.04
CA TRP A 164 12.96 -5.36 -15.25
C TRP A 164 14.29 -6.11 -15.14
N SER A 165 14.24 -7.31 -14.58
CA SER A 165 15.37 -8.23 -14.49
C SER A 165 14.92 -9.70 -14.55
N ILE A 166 15.87 -10.60 -14.84
CA ILE A 166 15.65 -12.05 -14.75
C ILE A 166 16.05 -12.49 -13.35
N ALA A 167 15.10 -13.04 -12.60
CA ALA A 167 15.33 -13.58 -11.25
C ALA A 167 15.76 -15.05 -11.27
N SER A 168 15.31 -15.81 -12.28
CA SER A 168 15.74 -17.19 -12.52
C SER A 168 15.87 -17.42 -14.01
N ASP A 169 17.06 -17.81 -14.44
CA ASP A 169 17.34 -18.14 -15.84
C ASP A 169 16.65 -19.44 -16.27
N PRO A 170 16.32 -19.58 -17.57
CA PRO A 170 15.85 -20.85 -18.12
C PRO A 170 16.98 -21.89 -18.13
N SER A 171 16.61 -23.16 -18.06
CA SER A 171 17.57 -24.28 -17.99
C SER A 171 18.05 -24.75 -19.38
N ASN A 172 17.22 -24.59 -20.39
CA ASN A 172 17.44 -25.15 -21.72
C ASN A 172 17.48 -24.08 -22.82
N GLY A 173 17.95 -22.88 -22.47
CA GLY A 173 18.08 -21.75 -23.36
C GLY A 173 18.76 -20.58 -22.70
N THR A 174 18.73 -19.45 -23.39
CA THR A 174 19.18 -18.16 -22.84
C THR A 174 18.04 -17.15 -22.94
N ALA A 175 17.91 -16.31 -21.92
CA ALA A 175 16.95 -15.23 -21.92
C ALA A 175 17.63 -13.88 -21.68
N THR A 176 17.04 -12.83 -22.24
CA THR A 176 17.40 -11.44 -21.95
C THR A 176 16.15 -10.62 -21.75
N VAL A 177 16.21 -9.61 -20.90
CA VAL A 177 15.15 -8.63 -20.73
C VAL A 177 15.69 -7.22 -20.87
N THR A 178 14.96 -6.36 -21.56
CA THR A 178 15.30 -4.94 -21.64
C THR A 178 14.76 -4.24 -20.39
N ALA A 179 15.68 -3.81 -19.53
CA ALA A 179 15.37 -3.31 -18.19
C ALA A 179 14.30 -2.20 -18.15
N GLY A 180 14.29 -1.28 -19.10
CA GLY A 180 13.36 -0.16 -19.11
C GLY A 180 12.03 -0.40 -19.85
N THR A 181 11.88 -1.51 -20.58
CA THR A 181 10.69 -1.76 -21.40
C THR A 181 9.98 -3.07 -21.13
N GLY A 182 10.62 -4.03 -20.45
CA GLY A 182 10.05 -5.35 -20.21
C GLY A 182 10.04 -6.28 -21.43
N MET A 183 10.73 -5.89 -22.54
CA MET A 183 10.88 -6.74 -23.71
C MET A 183 11.79 -7.93 -23.37
N VAL A 184 11.26 -9.12 -23.43
CA VAL A 184 11.96 -10.38 -23.18
C VAL A 184 12.26 -11.07 -24.49
N THR A 185 13.48 -11.62 -24.62
CA THR A 185 13.84 -12.50 -25.72
C THR A 185 14.39 -13.80 -25.16
N TYR A 186 13.85 -14.91 -25.59
CA TYR A 186 14.31 -16.26 -25.26
C TYR A 186 14.83 -16.96 -26.53
N VAL A 187 15.96 -17.63 -26.37
CA VAL A 187 16.61 -18.43 -27.41
C VAL A 187 16.80 -19.83 -26.85
N PRO A 188 16.10 -20.86 -27.36
CA PRO A 188 16.32 -22.24 -26.96
C PRO A 188 17.75 -22.69 -27.23
N THR A 189 18.22 -23.69 -26.50
CA THR A 189 19.40 -24.46 -26.92
C THR A 189 19.08 -25.17 -28.24
N ALA A 190 20.04 -25.25 -29.13
CA ALA A 190 19.85 -25.96 -30.42
C ALA A 190 19.32 -27.38 -30.20
N ASP A 191 18.39 -27.81 -31.02
CA ASP A 191 17.79 -29.15 -31.00
C ASP A 191 17.06 -29.50 -29.69
N PHE A 192 16.67 -28.47 -28.87
CA PHE A 192 15.94 -28.70 -27.62
C PHE A 192 14.43 -28.66 -27.87
N GLU A 193 13.76 -29.79 -27.65
CA GLU A 193 12.30 -29.86 -27.51
C GLU A 193 11.91 -30.16 -26.07
N GLY A 194 10.79 -29.56 -25.58
CA GLY A 194 10.31 -29.78 -24.22
C GLY A 194 9.86 -28.51 -23.50
N ASN A 195 9.81 -28.60 -22.20
CA ASN A 195 9.39 -27.47 -21.37
C ASN A 195 10.59 -26.80 -20.71
N ASP A 196 10.54 -25.48 -20.66
CA ASP A 196 11.48 -24.64 -19.94
C ASP A 196 10.73 -23.56 -19.16
N SER A 197 11.38 -22.85 -18.27
CA SER A 197 10.77 -21.76 -17.51
C SER A 197 11.80 -20.76 -17.04
N LEU A 198 11.36 -19.51 -16.90
CA LEU A 198 12.15 -18.44 -16.29
C LEU A 198 11.27 -17.61 -15.35
N THR A 199 11.90 -16.90 -14.42
CA THR A 199 11.19 -15.94 -13.55
C THR A 199 11.71 -14.54 -13.85
N LEU A 200 10.77 -13.62 -14.08
CA LEU A 200 11.05 -12.21 -14.30
C LEU A 200 10.56 -11.40 -13.11
N THR A 201 11.28 -10.35 -12.80
CA THR A 201 10.99 -9.43 -11.69
C THR A 201 11.02 -8.00 -12.22
N VAL A 202 10.06 -7.20 -11.78
CA VAL A 202 10.04 -5.75 -11.93
C VAL A 202 10.27 -5.10 -10.57
N SER A 203 11.00 -4.02 -10.53
CA SER A 203 11.32 -3.26 -9.30
C SER A 203 11.17 -1.77 -9.53
N ASP A 204 10.67 -1.07 -8.51
CA ASP A 204 10.67 0.39 -8.35
C ASP A 204 11.92 0.91 -7.61
N ALA A 205 12.88 0.06 -7.32
CA ALA A 205 14.08 0.22 -6.51
C ALA A 205 13.90 -0.06 -5.00
N ASN A 206 12.68 -0.12 -4.48
CA ASN A 206 12.37 -0.42 -3.07
C ASN A 206 11.68 -1.78 -2.93
N LEU A 207 10.65 -2.00 -3.74
CA LEU A 207 9.80 -3.18 -3.74
C LEU A 207 9.83 -3.86 -5.10
N THR A 208 9.25 -5.05 -5.19
CA THR A 208 9.27 -5.87 -6.41
C THR A 208 8.00 -6.67 -6.58
N ASP A 209 7.64 -6.93 -7.86
CA ASP A 209 6.69 -7.96 -8.25
C ASP A 209 7.36 -8.94 -9.21
N SER A 210 6.85 -10.18 -9.33
CA SER A 210 7.46 -11.22 -10.13
C SER A 210 6.44 -12.12 -10.82
N VAL A 211 6.83 -12.65 -11.98
CA VAL A 211 6.02 -13.59 -12.77
C VAL A 211 6.86 -14.74 -13.28
N VAL A 212 6.31 -15.95 -13.20
CA VAL A 212 6.87 -17.14 -13.82
C VAL A 212 6.38 -17.23 -15.26
N VAL A 213 7.29 -17.49 -16.20
CA VAL A 213 6.98 -17.74 -17.60
C VAL A 213 7.34 -19.18 -17.92
N ASN A 214 6.35 -19.96 -18.34
CA ASN A 214 6.50 -21.32 -18.84
C ASN A 214 6.59 -21.30 -20.36
N LEU A 215 7.57 -21.99 -20.90
CA LEU A 215 7.85 -22.09 -22.32
C LEU A 215 7.70 -23.55 -22.76
N THR A 216 6.96 -23.78 -23.84
CA THR A 216 6.90 -25.07 -24.53
C THR A 216 7.59 -24.93 -25.87
N VAL A 217 8.73 -25.59 -26.00
CA VAL A 217 9.53 -25.62 -27.24
C VAL A 217 9.13 -26.87 -28.03
N ASN A 218 8.63 -26.65 -29.24
CA ASN A 218 8.21 -27.70 -30.14
C ASN A 218 9.35 -28.09 -31.06
N GLY A 219 9.55 -29.38 -31.27
CA GLY A 219 10.50 -29.90 -32.24
C GLY A 219 10.17 -29.48 -33.67
N VAL A 220 11.19 -29.22 -34.44
CA VAL A 220 11.14 -28.97 -35.88
C VAL A 220 12.03 -30.01 -36.53
N ASN A 221 11.53 -30.63 -37.63
CA ASN A 221 12.34 -31.66 -38.31
C ASN A 221 13.57 -31.06 -38.96
N ASP A 222 14.73 -31.56 -38.58
CA ASP A 222 16.03 -31.23 -39.14
C ASP A 222 16.41 -32.11 -40.32
N ALA A 223 17.42 -31.69 -41.06
CA ALA A 223 17.93 -32.50 -42.18
C ALA A 223 19.02 -33.46 -41.65
N PRO A 224 18.95 -34.73 -42.04
CA PRO A 224 20.00 -35.68 -41.63
C PRO A 224 21.38 -35.24 -42.12
N VAL A 225 22.38 -35.43 -41.29
CA VAL A 225 23.76 -35.05 -41.53
C VAL A 225 24.62 -36.30 -41.81
N ILE A 226 25.23 -36.33 -43.00
CA ILE A 226 26.19 -37.40 -43.33
C ILE A 226 27.50 -37.18 -42.55
N ASN A 227 27.92 -38.17 -41.78
CA ASN A 227 29.07 -38.06 -40.89
C ASN A 227 30.43 -38.11 -41.61
N GLN A 228 30.46 -38.48 -42.91
CA GLN A 228 31.68 -38.48 -43.71
C GLN A 228 32.00 -37.07 -44.23
N VAL A 229 33.22 -36.61 -43.99
CA VAL A 229 33.66 -35.26 -44.37
C VAL A 229 34.33 -35.29 -45.75
N GLY A 230 33.89 -34.38 -46.62
CA GLY A 230 34.52 -34.11 -47.94
C GLY A 230 34.15 -35.08 -49.03
N PRO A 231 34.62 -34.85 -50.24
CA PRO A 231 34.37 -35.76 -51.37
C PRO A 231 35.05 -37.12 -51.10
N LEU A 232 34.22 -38.19 -51.12
CA LEU A 232 34.72 -39.55 -51.02
C LEU A 232 35.40 -39.99 -52.34
N SER A 233 36.64 -40.44 -52.24
CA SER A 233 37.36 -41.04 -53.34
C SER A 233 37.55 -42.51 -53.05
N LEU A 234 36.85 -43.35 -53.78
CA LEU A 234 36.87 -44.79 -53.60
C LEU A 234 37.57 -45.44 -54.82
N THR A 235 38.39 -46.42 -54.58
CA THR A 235 39.10 -47.15 -55.63
C THR A 235 38.73 -48.62 -55.52
N VAL A 236 38.40 -49.23 -56.63
CA VAL A 236 38.13 -50.66 -56.73
C VAL A 236 38.93 -51.23 -57.91
N ALA A 237 39.47 -52.41 -57.73
CA ALA A 237 40.12 -53.12 -58.86
C ALA A 237 39.08 -53.74 -59.77
N GLU A 238 39.44 -53.96 -61.07
CA GLU A 238 38.60 -54.70 -61.96
C GLU A 238 38.34 -56.14 -61.48
N ASP A 239 37.19 -56.70 -61.80
CA ASP A 239 36.75 -58.02 -61.33
C ASP A 239 36.59 -58.17 -59.81
N SER A 240 36.54 -57.05 -59.02
CA SER A 240 36.30 -57.06 -57.61
C SER A 240 35.09 -56.20 -57.21
N SER A 241 34.58 -56.41 -55.99
CA SER A 241 33.46 -55.60 -55.44
C SER A 241 33.99 -54.67 -54.34
N LEU A 242 33.40 -53.49 -54.28
CA LEU A 242 33.62 -52.53 -53.20
C LEU A 242 32.36 -52.40 -52.35
N SER A 243 32.49 -52.50 -51.03
CA SER A 243 31.43 -52.18 -50.08
C SER A 243 31.94 -51.04 -49.20
N TYR A 244 31.11 -50.03 -49.01
CA TYR A 244 31.38 -48.87 -48.18
C TYR A 244 30.12 -48.45 -47.41
N ASP A 245 30.25 -48.31 -46.09
CA ASP A 245 29.15 -47.89 -45.26
C ASP A 245 29.16 -46.36 -45.09
N LEU A 246 28.07 -45.75 -45.43
CA LEU A 246 27.78 -44.35 -45.18
C LEU A 246 26.94 -44.23 -43.89
N ASN A 247 27.41 -43.43 -42.96
CA ASN A 247 26.67 -43.13 -41.73
C ASN A 247 26.13 -41.73 -41.77
N ALA A 248 24.91 -41.59 -41.35
CA ALA A 248 24.26 -40.31 -41.10
C ALA A 248 23.63 -40.27 -39.69
N THR A 249 23.51 -39.12 -39.14
CA THR A 249 22.75 -38.85 -37.92
C THR A 249 21.61 -37.88 -38.21
N ASP A 250 20.52 -38.03 -37.49
CA ASP A 250 19.35 -37.16 -37.50
C ASP A 250 19.03 -36.80 -36.03
N VAL A 251 18.47 -35.64 -35.79
CA VAL A 251 18.20 -35.12 -34.45
C VAL A 251 16.69 -35.16 -34.17
#